data_8c5785714365db7ca7abfb68d6f455bb
#
_entry.id   8c5785714365db7ca7abfb68d6f455bb
#
_cell.length_a   1.000
_cell.length_b   1.000
_cell.length_c   1.000
_cell.angle_alpha   90.00
_cell.angle_beta   90.00
_cell.angle_gamma   90.00
#
_symmetry.space_group_name_H-M   'P 1'
#
loop_
_entity.id
_entity.type
_entity.pdbx_description
1 polymer ?
#
loop_
_entity_poly.entity_id
_entity_poly.type
_entity_poly.pdbx_seq_one_letter_code
_entity_poly.pdbx_strand_id
1 'polypeptide(L)'
;MARPYAKRSLAGAAMLVLSTLSVRAQQPARPPQASCEKLTPPSTHVSPTAADPKDVASQDAIIAALYDVISGPACQARDWDRFRSLVVPGARLIPTGFTSGKAVTRVMTPDEYATASGANLERNGFFEKEISRTGETFGAVTHAFSTYESRRKANDEKPFARGINSIQLSNDGTRWWIVTVYWQGERPDSPIPAQYLKPPAN
;
A
#
# COMPACT_ATOMS: atom_id res chain seq x y z
N MET A 1 67.52 64.59 -2.83
CA MET A 1 66.59 63.86 -3.69
C MET A 1 65.48 63.36 -2.83
N ALA A 2 64.30 63.96 -2.88
CA ALA A 2 63.20 63.75 -1.96
C ALA A 2 62.20 62.73 -2.60
N ARG A 3 61.77 61.75 -1.80
CA ARG A 3 60.66 60.86 -2.16
C ARG A 3 59.34 61.45 -1.68
N PRO A 4 58.27 61.45 -2.49
CA PRO A 4 56.97 61.89 -1.99
C PRO A 4 56.17 60.73 -1.29
N TYR A 5 55.54 61.13 -0.20
CA TYR A 5 54.60 60.32 0.61
C TYR A 5 53.29 60.08 -0.14
N ALA A 6 52.86 58.82 -0.23
CA ALA A 6 51.53 58.45 -0.74
C ALA A 6 50.54 58.38 0.42
N LYS A 7 49.44 59.14 0.31
CA LYS A 7 48.30 59.12 1.26
C LYS A 7 47.47 57.86 1.01
N ARG A 8 47.28 57.06 2.04
CA ARG A 8 46.33 55.95 2.08
C ARG A 8 44.93 56.44 2.39
N SER A 9 43.99 56.32 1.45
CA SER A 9 42.57 56.49 1.70
C SER A 9 41.97 55.21 2.30
N LEU A 10 41.38 55.31 3.48
CA LEU A 10 40.55 54.26 4.09
C LEU A 10 39.15 54.31 3.41
N ALA A 11 38.84 53.34 2.56
CA ALA A 11 37.49 53.07 2.13
C ALA A 11 36.82 52.12 3.13
N GLY A 12 35.85 52.63 3.87
CA GLY A 12 35.06 51.85 4.78
C GLY A 12 34.05 51.00 3.95
N ALA A 13 34.19 49.68 3.99
CA ALA A 13 33.21 48.74 3.44
C ALA A 13 32.05 48.58 4.44
N ALA A 14 30.89 49.11 4.17
CA ALA A 14 29.67 48.83 4.90
C ALA A 14 29.17 47.42 4.50
N MET A 15 29.26 46.49 5.45
CA MET A 15 28.75 45.14 5.27
C MET A 15 27.23 45.11 5.51
N LEU A 16 26.44 45.07 4.44
CA LEU A 16 24.98 44.84 4.53
C LEU A 16 24.74 43.37 4.90
N VAL A 17 24.31 43.14 6.13
CA VAL A 17 23.83 41.83 6.59
C VAL A 17 22.40 41.64 6.08
N LEU A 18 22.23 40.93 4.95
CA LEU A 18 20.91 40.45 4.52
C LEU A 18 20.50 39.26 5.42
N SER A 19 19.61 39.52 6.35
CA SER A 19 18.92 38.48 7.12
C SER A 19 17.89 37.80 6.21
N THR A 20 18.22 36.65 5.65
CA THR A 20 17.26 35.78 4.95
C THR A 20 16.31 35.16 5.99
N LEU A 21 15.10 35.69 6.10
CA LEU A 21 14.00 35.00 6.80
C LEU A 21 13.65 33.73 6.06
N SER A 22 14.15 32.60 6.54
CA SER A 22 13.72 31.28 6.05
C SER A 22 12.28 31.05 6.47
N VAL A 23 11.36 31.24 5.55
CA VAL A 23 9.96 30.82 5.71
C VAL A 23 9.96 29.27 5.72
N ARG A 24 9.93 28.71 6.90
CA ARG A 24 9.75 27.27 7.08
C ARG A 24 8.32 26.95 6.73
N ALA A 25 8.10 26.35 5.55
CA ALA A 25 6.79 25.85 5.17
C ALA A 25 6.33 24.85 6.25
N GLN A 26 5.27 25.21 6.98
CA GLN A 26 4.63 24.30 7.92
C GLN A 26 4.03 23.15 7.13
N GLN A 27 4.55 21.94 7.32
CA GLN A 27 3.87 20.73 6.85
C GLN A 27 2.46 20.72 7.47
N PRO A 28 1.42 20.42 6.67
CA PRO A 28 0.08 20.29 7.21
C PRO A 28 0.08 19.26 8.34
N ALA A 29 -0.52 19.62 9.47
CA ALA A 29 -0.62 18.75 10.63
C ALA A 29 -1.25 17.42 10.23
N ARG A 30 -0.55 16.31 10.54
CA ARG A 30 -1.10 14.97 10.36
C ARG A 30 -2.41 14.89 11.15
N PRO A 31 -3.53 14.46 10.52
CA PRO A 31 -4.79 14.33 11.25
C PRO A 31 -4.59 13.45 12.49
N PRO A 32 -5.27 13.74 13.60
CA PRO A 32 -5.13 12.97 14.83
C PRO A 32 -5.44 11.50 14.55
N GLN A 33 -4.49 10.62 14.85
CA GLN A 33 -4.70 9.18 14.74
C GLN A 33 -5.70 8.77 15.82
N ALA A 34 -6.73 8.03 15.43
CA ALA A 34 -7.68 7.47 16.39
C ALA A 34 -6.93 6.60 17.42
N SER A 35 -7.12 6.90 18.69
CA SER A 35 -6.63 6.05 19.79
C SER A 35 -7.57 4.87 19.92
N CYS A 36 -7.22 3.74 19.32
CA CYS A 36 -7.97 2.50 19.44
C CYS A 36 -7.62 1.84 20.79
N GLU A 37 -8.53 1.82 21.70
CA GLU A 37 -8.29 1.43 23.09
C GLU A 37 -7.95 -0.06 23.29
N LYS A 38 -8.18 -0.96 22.32
CA LYS A 38 -7.79 -2.38 22.36
C LYS A 38 -7.79 -3.02 20.97
N LEU A 39 -6.74 -2.85 20.21
CA LEU A 39 -6.47 -3.76 19.10
C LEU A 39 -5.59 -4.90 19.60
N THR A 40 -6.10 -6.11 19.61
CA THR A 40 -5.31 -7.31 19.89
C THR A 40 -4.40 -7.56 18.68
N PRO A 41 -3.08 -7.77 18.88
CA PRO A 41 -2.21 -8.17 17.78
C PRO A 41 -2.76 -9.42 17.06
N PRO A 42 -2.55 -9.55 15.74
CA PRO A 42 -2.92 -10.75 15.02
C PRO A 42 -2.41 -11.99 15.74
N SER A 43 -3.27 -12.98 15.95
CA SER A 43 -2.85 -14.26 16.50
C SER A 43 -1.83 -14.92 15.58
N THR A 44 -0.68 -15.32 16.12
CA THR A 44 0.32 -16.13 15.39
C THR A 44 0.01 -17.62 15.46
N HIS A 45 -1.03 -18.02 16.21
CA HIS A 45 -1.48 -19.41 16.30
C HIS A 45 -2.42 -19.72 15.14
N VAL A 46 -1.90 -20.48 14.20
CA VAL A 46 -2.62 -21.00 13.05
C VAL A 46 -3.29 -22.32 13.44
N SER A 47 -4.55 -22.26 13.85
CA SER A 47 -5.42 -23.40 13.59
C SER A 47 -5.81 -23.30 12.12
N PRO A 48 -5.68 -24.36 11.30
CA PRO A 48 -6.13 -24.33 9.92
C PRO A 48 -7.65 -24.12 9.92
N THR A 49 -8.08 -22.88 9.75
CA THR A 49 -9.49 -22.57 9.58
C THR A 49 -9.87 -22.94 8.16
N ALA A 50 -10.87 -23.80 7.99
CA ALA A 50 -11.42 -24.07 6.66
C ALA A 50 -11.96 -22.77 6.06
N ALA A 51 -11.68 -22.53 4.78
CA ALA A 51 -12.26 -21.37 4.11
C ALA A 51 -13.78 -21.53 3.98
N ASP A 52 -14.50 -20.40 4.07
CA ASP A 52 -15.90 -20.37 3.69
C ASP A 52 -16.02 -20.76 2.19
N PRO A 53 -16.82 -21.76 1.83
CA PRO A 53 -16.95 -22.19 0.44
C PRO A 53 -17.31 -21.04 -0.52
N LYS A 54 -18.08 -20.04 -0.05
CA LYS A 54 -18.43 -18.86 -0.87
C LYS A 54 -17.24 -17.99 -1.24
N ASP A 55 -16.21 -17.93 -0.38
CA ASP A 55 -15.02 -17.11 -0.59
C ASP A 55 -14.06 -17.73 -1.64
N VAL A 56 -14.20 -19.00 -1.93
CA VAL A 56 -13.23 -19.79 -2.73
C VAL A 56 -13.86 -20.52 -3.92
N ALA A 57 -15.14 -20.28 -4.18
CA ALA A 57 -15.90 -20.97 -5.23
C ALA A 57 -15.47 -20.59 -6.65
N SER A 58 -14.94 -19.38 -6.85
CA SER A 58 -14.54 -18.87 -8.16
C SER A 58 -13.36 -17.90 -8.04
N GLN A 59 -12.75 -17.53 -9.18
CA GLN A 59 -11.73 -16.48 -9.24
C GLN A 59 -12.28 -15.16 -8.71
N ASP A 60 -13.52 -14.80 -9.07
CA ASP A 60 -14.15 -13.56 -8.60
C ASP A 60 -14.39 -13.60 -7.09
N ALA A 61 -14.85 -14.74 -6.58
CA ALA A 61 -15.11 -14.91 -5.16
C ALA A 61 -13.84 -14.75 -4.33
N ILE A 62 -12.75 -15.42 -4.72
CA ILE A 62 -11.52 -15.38 -3.91
C ILE A 62 -10.81 -14.01 -3.98
N ILE A 63 -10.88 -13.32 -5.12
CA ILE A 63 -10.36 -11.96 -5.24
C ILE A 63 -11.21 -10.98 -4.42
N ALA A 64 -12.54 -11.10 -4.48
CA ALA A 64 -13.42 -10.30 -3.66
C ALA A 64 -13.18 -10.54 -2.15
N ALA A 65 -13.03 -11.81 -1.73
CA ALA A 65 -12.72 -12.18 -0.35
C ALA A 65 -11.36 -11.63 0.11
N LEU A 66 -10.34 -11.60 -0.77
CA LEU A 66 -9.04 -11.00 -0.48
C LEU A 66 -9.17 -9.51 -0.15
N TYR A 67 -9.91 -8.74 -0.97
CA TYR A 67 -10.14 -7.32 -0.73
C TYR A 67 -11.02 -7.06 0.50
N ASP A 68 -12.03 -7.88 0.71
CA ASP A 68 -12.96 -7.73 1.83
C ASP A 68 -12.27 -7.98 3.17
N VAL A 69 -11.48 -9.06 3.29
CA VAL A 69 -10.90 -9.49 4.58
C VAL A 69 -9.87 -8.50 5.13
N ILE A 70 -9.20 -7.71 4.28
CA ILE A 70 -8.26 -6.65 4.70
C ILE A 70 -8.97 -5.31 4.92
N SER A 71 -10.23 -5.19 4.49
CA SER A 71 -11.03 -3.97 4.58
C SER A 71 -11.78 -3.89 5.91
N GLY A 72 -12.02 -2.66 6.36
CA GLY A 72 -12.83 -2.39 7.54
C GLY A 72 -12.55 -1.03 8.17
N PRO A 73 -13.43 -0.57 9.09
CA PRO A 73 -13.31 0.72 9.73
C PRO A 73 -12.09 0.79 10.67
N ALA A 74 -11.77 2.02 11.07
CA ALA A 74 -10.78 2.23 12.11
C ALA A 74 -11.21 1.59 13.43
N CYS A 75 -10.23 1.12 14.21
CA CYS A 75 -10.42 0.48 15.50
C CYS A 75 -11.18 -0.85 15.46
N GLN A 76 -11.25 -1.50 14.31
CA GLN A 76 -11.79 -2.84 14.16
C GLN A 76 -10.69 -3.82 13.74
N ALA A 77 -10.58 -4.94 14.46
CA ALA A 77 -9.68 -6.03 14.09
C ALA A 77 -10.09 -6.66 12.75
N ARG A 78 -9.11 -7.13 12.00
CA ARG A 78 -9.34 -7.89 10.77
C ARG A 78 -9.43 -9.38 11.08
N ASP A 79 -10.14 -10.10 10.25
CA ASP A 79 -10.24 -11.57 10.35
C ASP A 79 -9.02 -12.21 9.66
N TRP A 80 -7.92 -12.27 10.41
CA TRP A 80 -6.67 -12.84 9.89
C TRP A 80 -6.74 -14.35 9.71
N ASP A 81 -7.64 -15.05 10.40
CA ASP A 81 -7.84 -16.48 10.19
C ASP A 81 -8.56 -16.74 8.88
N ARG A 82 -9.58 -15.94 8.55
CA ARG A 82 -10.20 -15.94 7.23
C ARG A 82 -9.18 -15.58 6.13
N PHE A 83 -8.31 -14.57 6.36
CA PHE A 83 -7.25 -14.24 5.42
C PHE A 83 -6.32 -15.44 5.14
N ARG A 84 -5.87 -16.13 6.19
CA ARG A 84 -5.04 -17.34 6.07
C ARG A 84 -5.73 -18.45 5.31
N SER A 85 -7.04 -18.58 5.46
CA SER A 85 -7.82 -19.63 4.80
C SER A 85 -7.88 -19.46 3.27
N LEU A 86 -7.60 -18.25 2.74
CA LEU A 86 -7.61 -17.97 1.29
C LEU A 86 -6.30 -18.37 0.59
N VAL A 87 -5.21 -18.52 1.31
CA VAL A 87 -3.87 -18.65 0.74
C VAL A 87 -3.33 -20.10 0.85
N VAL A 88 -2.53 -20.52 -0.13
CA VAL A 88 -1.82 -21.80 -0.03
C VAL A 88 -0.74 -21.74 1.06
N PRO A 89 -0.37 -22.89 1.69
CA PRO A 89 0.85 -22.97 2.47
C PRO A 89 2.06 -22.48 1.66
N GLY A 90 2.81 -21.53 2.22
CA GLY A 90 3.96 -20.97 1.50
C GLY A 90 3.65 -19.78 0.57
N ALA A 91 2.42 -19.30 0.52
CA ALA A 91 2.05 -18.09 -0.21
C ALA A 91 2.94 -16.89 0.13
N ARG A 92 2.99 -15.91 -0.79
CA ARG A 92 3.81 -14.70 -0.63
C ARG A 92 3.00 -13.44 -0.88
N LEU A 93 3.19 -12.47 0.02
CA LEU A 93 2.67 -11.10 -0.07
C LEU A 93 3.87 -10.18 -0.33
N ILE A 94 3.86 -9.49 -1.47
CA ILE A 94 5.08 -8.83 -1.97
C ILE A 94 4.77 -7.36 -2.33
N PRO A 95 4.80 -6.43 -1.35
CA PRO A 95 4.76 -5.00 -1.64
C PRO A 95 6.02 -4.53 -2.33
N THR A 96 5.86 -3.65 -3.32
CA THR A 96 6.96 -2.87 -3.90
C THR A 96 6.81 -1.41 -3.51
N GLY A 97 7.80 -0.92 -2.78
CA GLY A 97 7.97 0.49 -2.45
C GLY A 97 9.16 1.09 -3.19
N PHE A 98 9.50 2.33 -2.85
CA PHE A 98 10.66 3.03 -3.43
C PHE A 98 11.48 3.70 -2.35
N THR A 99 12.80 3.55 -2.45
CA THR A 99 13.76 4.23 -1.57
C THR A 99 14.81 4.89 -2.46
N SER A 100 14.97 6.20 -2.33
CA SER A 100 15.91 6.99 -3.15
C SER A 100 15.75 6.73 -4.66
N GLY A 101 14.50 6.63 -5.14
CA GLY A 101 14.16 6.40 -6.54
C GLY A 101 14.34 4.96 -7.04
N LYS A 102 14.81 4.03 -6.20
CA LYS A 102 14.96 2.61 -6.54
C LYS A 102 13.80 1.80 -5.99
N ALA A 103 13.27 0.88 -6.81
CA ALA A 103 12.27 -0.08 -6.36
C ALA A 103 12.86 -1.02 -5.29
N VAL A 104 12.10 -1.21 -4.22
CA VAL A 104 12.43 -2.14 -3.13
C VAL A 104 11.24 -3.05 -2.90
N THR A 105 11.45 -4.34 -3.07
CA THR A 105 10.46 -5.40 -2.85
C THR A 105 10.71 -6.07 -1.50
N ARG A 106 9.65 -6.29 -0.75
CA ARG A 106 9.69 -7.08 0.48
C ARG A 106 8.86 -8.35 0.30
N VAL A 107 9.49 -9.51 0.34
CA VAL A 107 8.80 -10.79 0.29
C VAL A 107 8.38 -11.19 1.69
N MET A 108 7.09 -11.38 1.92
CA MET A 108 6.50 -11.72 3.21
C MET A 108 5.64 -12.97 3.12
N THR A 109 5.60 -13.73 4.20
CA THR A 109 4.54 -14.72 4.44
C THR A 109 3.22 -14.02 4.78
N PRO A 110 2.07 -14.71 4.73
CA PRO A 110 0.79 -14.17 5.19
C PRO A 110 0.83 -13.64 6.64
N ASP A 111 1.53 -14.32 7.54
CA ASP A 111 1.66 -13.90 8.94
C ASP A 111 2.55 -12.66 9.11
N GLU A 112 3.65 -12.58 8.36
CA GLU A 112 4.48 -11.38 8.34
C GLU A 112 3.72 -10.18 7.78
N TYR A 113 2.86 -10.38 6.77
CA TYR A 113 1.98 -9.33 6.26
C TYR A 113 0.96 -8.89 7.30
N ALA A 114 0.25 -9.83 7.93
CA ALA A 114 -0.72 -9.53 8.98
C ALA A 114 -0.07 -8.73 10.12
N THR A 115 1.12 -9.13 10.56
CA THR A 115 1.89 -8.45 11.61
C THR A 115 2.37 -7.06 11.18
N ALA A 116 2.93 -6.93 9.98
CA ALA A 116 3.53 -5.69 9.51
C ALA A 116 2.48 -4.64 9.10
N SER A 117 1.36 -5.07 8.52
CA SER A 117 0.33 -4.19 7.95
C SER A 117 -0.91 -4.07 8.84
N GLY A 118 -1.26 -5.13 9.58
CA GLY A 118 -2.51 -5.24 10.34
C GLY A 118 -2.74 -4.06 11.27
N ALA A 119 -1.80 -3.76 12.14
CA ALA A 119 -1.93 -2.65 13.10
C ALA A 119 -2.19 -1.29 12.42
N ASN A 120 -1.65 -1.07 11.20
CA ASN A 120 -1.90 0.16 10.45
C ASN A 120 -3.29 0.17 9.80
N LEU A 121 -3.71 -0.96 9.19
CA LEU A 121 -5.02 -1.12 8.58
C LEU A 121 -6.13 -0.94 9.63
N GLU A 122 -5.96 -1.57 10.79
CA GLU A 122 -6.91 -1.55 11.90
C GLU A 122 -6.99 -0.18 12.58
N ARG A 123 -5.85 0.49 12.80
CA ARG A 123 -5.83 1.79 13.46
C ARG A 123 -6.44 2.90 12.61
N ASN A 124 -6.17 2.91 11.32
CA ASN A 124 -6.51 4.04 10.45
C ASN A 124 -7.79 3.82 9.63
N GLY A 125 -8.37 2.61 9.67
CA GLY A 125 -9.37 2.19 8.70
C GLY A 125 -8.74 2.01 7.32
N PHE A 126 -9.23 1.01 6.61
CA PHE A 126 -8.76 0.67 5.28
C PHE A 126 -9.87 -0.06 4.53
N PHE A 127 -10.23 0.44 3.37
CA PHE A 127 -11.20 -0.18 2.47
C PHE A 127 -10.57 -0.22 1.10
N GLU A 128 -10.39 -1.43 0.58
CA GLU A 128 -9.83 -1.63 -0.74
C GLU A 128 -10.81 -2.39 -1.61
N LYS A 129 -10.93 -1.98 -2.84
CA LYS A 129 -11.76 -2.67 -3.83
C LYS A 129 -11.08 -2.72 -5.19
N GLU A 130 -11.36 -3.77 -5.91
CA GLU A 130 -11.03 -3.88 -7.32
C GLU A 130 -11.88 -2.91 -8.15
N ILE A 131 -11.24 -2.23 -9.11
CA ILE A 131 -11.93 -1.34 -10.06
C ILE A 131 -11.77 -1.79 -11.51
N SER A 132 -10.79 -2.65 -11.78
CA SER A 132 -10.53 -3.22 -13.10
C SER A 132 -9.69 -4.47 -12.97
N ARG A 133 -9.83 -5.41 -13.88
CA ARG A 133 -9.00 -6.62 -13.93
C ARG A 133 -8.79 -7.08 -15.36
N THR A 134 -7.55 -7.49 -15.65
CA THR A 134 -7.22 -8.36 -16.76
C THR A 134 -6.67 -9.67 -16.22
N GLY A 135 -6.90 -10.77 -16.89
CA GLY A 135 -6.43 -12.06 -16.40
C GLY A 135 -6.30 -13.09 -17.50
N GLU A 136 -5.44 -14.07 -17.24
CA GLU A 136 -5.19 -15.20 -18.13
C GLU A 136 -5.24 -16.49 -17.32
N THR A 137 -5.86 -17.52 -17.87
CA THR A 137 -6.00 -18.82 -17.21
C THR A 137 -5.53 -19.92 -18.14
N PHE A 138 -4.72 -20.80 -17.60
CA PHE A 138 -4.35 -22.06 -18.25
C PHE A 138 -4.48 -23.23 -17.25
N GLY A 139 -5.46 -24.09 -17.46
CA GLY A 139 -5.75 -25.19 -16.54
C GLY A 139 -6.02 -24.71 -15.11
N ALA A 140 -5.22 -25.18 -14.19
CA ALA A 140 -5.32 -24.82 -12.76
C ALA A 140 -4.66 -23.46 -12.40
N VAL A 141 -3.97 -22.83 -13.32
CA VAL A 141 -3.18 -21.59 -13.06
C VAL A 141 -3.87 -20.38 -13.62
N THR A 142 -4.04 -19.35 -12.80
CA THR A 142 -4.56 -18.05 -13.23
C THR A 142 -3.62 -16.94 -12.77
N HIS A 143 -3.38 -16.00 -13.67
CA HIS A 143 -2.81 -14.70 -13.37
C HIS A 143 -3.91 -13.63 -13.49
N ALA A 144 -4.12 -12.86 -12.42
CA ALA A 144 -5.00 -11.72 -12.42
C ALA A 144 -4.19 -10.44 -12.16
N PHE A 145 -4.30 -9.46 -13.05
CA PHE A 145 -3.71 -8.13 -12.91
C PHE A 145 -4.84 -7.18 -12.52
N SER A 146 -5.01 -6.99 -11.21
CA SER A 146 -6.17 -6.38 -10.58
C SER A 146 -5.83 -4.96 -10.14
N THR A 147 -6.48 -3.98 -10.74
CA THR A 147 -6.36 -2.57 -10.34
C THR A 147 -7.27 -2.30 -9.16
N TYR A 148 -6.71 -1.71 -8.13
CA TYR A 148 -7.44 -1.38 -6.90
C TYR A 148 -7.45 0.11 -6.58
N GLU A 149 -8.39 0.50 -5.74
CA GLU A 149 -8.40 1.78 -5.05
C GLU A 149 -8.65 1.58 -3.56
N SER A 150 -7.96 2.39 -2.73
CA SER A 150 -8.02 2.28 -1.28
C SER A 150 -8.56 3.57 -0.65
N ARG A 151 -9.44 3.42 0.36
CA ARG A 151 -10.07 4.50 1.14
C ARG A 151 -9.85 4.30 2.63
N ARG A 152 -9.97 5.37 3.42
CA ARG A 152 -9.94 5.28 4.90
C ARG A 152 -11.30 4.89 5.47
N LYS A 153 -12.37 5.36 4.82
CA LYS A 153 -13.77 5.02 5.13
C LYS A 153 -14.43 4.52 3.86
N ALA A 154 -15.40 3.62 3.99
CA ALA A 154 -16.11 3.04 2.85
C ALA A 154 -16.77 4.09 1.94
N ASN A 155 -17.22 5.20 2.53
CA ASN A 155 -17.92 6.29 1.84
C ASN A 155 -17.06 7.52 1.53
N ASP A 156 -15.73 7.43 1.65
CA ASP A 156 -14.86 8.50 1.20
C ASP A 156 -15.05 8.72 -0.31
N GLU A 157 -15.25 9.98 -0.72
CA GLU A 157 -15.50 10.33 -2.12
C GLU A 157 -14.31 9.96 -3.02
N LYS A 158 -13.10 10.21 -2.52
CA LYS A 158 -11.86 9.95 -3.28
C LYS A 158 -10.99 8.90 -2.60
N PRO A 159 -10.37 7.99 -3.37
CA PRO A 159 -9.36 7.10 -2.83
C PRO A 159 -8.12 7.90 -2.39
N PHE A 160 -7.45 7.44 -1.34
CA PHE A 160 -6.16 8.00 -0.95
C PHE A 160 -5.00 7.32 -1.68
N ALA A 161 -5.23 6.13 -2.24
CA ALA A 161 -4.25 5.39 -3.03
C ALA A 161 -4.95 4.54 -4.09
N ARG A 162 -4.23 4.27 -5.17
CA ARG A 162 -4.54 3.28 -6.20
C ARG A 162 -3.28 2.48 -6.49
N GLY A 163 -3.44 1.33 -7.13
CA GLY A 163 -2.31 0.51 -7.56
C GLY A 163 -2.79 -0.71 -8.33
N ILE A 164 -1.87 -1.60 -8.59
CA ILE A 164 -2.15 -2.87 -9.25
C ILE A 164 -1.59 -4.01 -8.42
N ASN A 165 -2.43 -5.00 -8.16
CA ASN A 165 -2.09 -6.30 -7.61
C ASN A 165 -1.91 -7.30 -8.76
N SER A 166 -0.72 -7.90 -8.88
CA SER A 166 -0.48 -9.10 -9.67
C SER A 166 -0.76 -10.31 -8.77
N ILE A 167 -1.88 -10.97 -9.01
CA ILE A 167 -2.37 -12.07 -8.18
C ILE A 167 -2.17 -13.38 -8.93
N GLN A 168 -1.49 -14.35 -8.33
CA GLN A 168 -1.42 -15.70 -8.84
C GLN A 168 -2.41 -16.57 -8.07
N LEU A 169 -3.29 -17.24 -8.81
CA LEU A 169 -4.29 -18.14 -8.27
C LEU A 169 -4.05 -19.56 -8.75
N SER A 170 -4.45 -20.52 -7.94
CA SER A 170 -4.48 -21.95 -8.30
C SER A 170 -5.85 -22.54 -7.97
N ASN A 171 -6.34 -23.43 -8.84
CA ASN A 171 -7.52 -24.25 -8.58
C ASN A 171 -7.08 -25.70 -8.36
N ASP A 172 -7.39 -26.29 -7.20
CA ASP A 172 -7.02 -27.66 -6.86
C ASP A 172 -8.06 -28.70 -7.31
N GLY A 173 -9.07 -28.28 -8.07
CA GLY A 173 -10.20 -29.11 -8.49
C GLY A 173 -11.40 -29.02 -7.52
N THR A 174 -11.22 -28.47 -6.31
CA THR A 174 -12.28 -28.30 -5.31
C THR A 174 -12.51 -26.84 -4.95
N ARG A 175 -11.46 -26.02 -4.98
CA ARG A 175 -11.51 -24.61 -4.62
C ARG A 175 -10.38 -23.80 -5.26
N TRP A 176 -10.53 -22.49 -5.21
CA TRP A 176 -9.48 -21.54 -5.55
C TRP A 176 -8.61 -21.19 -4.34
N TRP A 177 -7.33 -20.91 -4.65
CA TRP A 177 -6.29 -20.53 -3.70
C TRP A 177 -5.50 -19.35 -4.21
N ILE A 178 -5.08 -18.46 -3.30
CA ILE A 178 -4.10 -17.41 -3.59
C ILE A 178 -2.69 -17.99 -3.36
N VAL A 179 -1.85 -17.91 -4.39
CA VAL A 179 -0.44 -18.34 -4.35
C VAL A 179 0.47 -17.17 -4.04
N THR A 180 0.23 -16.04 -4.70
CA THR A 180 1.04 -14.82 -4.53
C THR A 180 0.18 -13.59 -4.79
N VAL A 181 0.41 -12.54 -3.99
CA VAL A 181 -0.04 -11.19 -4.27
C VAL A 181 1.19 -10.29 -4.30
N TYR A 182 1.49 -9.73 -5.48
CA TYR A 182 2.61 -8.85 -5.72
C TYR A 182 2.08 -7.51 -6.22
N TRP A 183 2.41 -6.40 -5.53
CA TRP A 183 1.77 -5.13 -5.88
C TRP A 183 2.69 -3.93 -5.81
N GLN A 184 2.27 -2.91 -6.55
CA GLN A 184 2.83 -1.56 -6.49
C GLN A 184 1.71 -0.53 -6.48
N GLY A 185 1.84 0.46 -5.62
CA GLY A 185 0.98 1.65 -5.64
C GLY A 185 1.31 2.58 -6.81
N GLU A 186 0.30 3.26 -7.32
CA GLU A 186 0.44 4.32 -8.32
C GLU A 186 1.29 5.48 -7.77
N ARG A 187 2.06 6.11 -8.65
CA ARG A 187 2.93 7.24 -8.34
C ARG A 187 2.83 8.30 -9.44
N PRO A 188 3.15 9.57 -9.16
CA PRO A 188 3.15 10.62 -10.19
C PRO A 188 4.06 10.31 -11.39
N ASP A 189 5.18 9.63 -11.15
CA ASP A 189 6.16 9.20 -12.16
C ASP A 189 5.87 7.80 -12.74
N SER A 190 4.84 7.12 -12.25
CA SER A 190 4.37 5.80 -12.70
C SER A 190 2.84 5.69 -12.56
N PRO A 191 2.09 6.45 -13.37
CA PRO A 191 0.63 6.40 -13.34
C PRO A 191 0.12 5.07 -13.90
N ILE A 192 -1.06 4.64 -13.44
CA ILE A 192 -1.72 3.43 -13.97
C ILE A 192 -2.10 3.67 -15.44
N PRO A 193 -1.64 2.81 -16.38
CA PRO A 193 -2.01 2.93 -17.79
C PRO A 193 -3.53 2.82 -17.99
N ALA A 194 -4.08 3.61 -18.91
CA ALA A 194 -5.53 3.70 -19.14
C ALA A 194 -6.20 2.34 -19.44
N GLN A 195 -5.48 1.40 -20.03
CA GLN A 195 -5.97 0.05 -20.32
C GLN A 195 -6.36 -0.74 -19.07
N TYR A 196 -5.72 -0.44 -17.90
CA TYR A 196 -5.99 -1.09 -16.62
C TYR A 196 -6.98 -0.30 -15.74
N LEU A 197 -7.60 0.75 -16.28
CA LEU A 197 -8.65 1.53 -15.63
C LEU A 197 -10.05 1.26 -16.24
N LYS A 198 -10.13 0.38 -17.23
CA LYS A 198 -11.40 -0.01 -17.81
C LYS A 198 -12.09 -1.02 -16.89
N PRO A 199 -13.43 -0.89 -16.68
CA PRO A 199 -14.17 -1.94 -15.99
C PRO A 199 -13.91 -3.31 -16.64
N PRO A 200 -13.97 -4.41 -15.88
CA PRO A 200 -13.87 -5.75 -16.46
C PRO A 200 -14.93 -5.88 -17.57
N ALA A 201 -14.56 -6.51 -18.69
CA ALA A 201 -15.52 -6.84 -19.73
C ALA A 201 -16.55 -7.85 -19.15
N ASN A 202 -17.82 -7.51 -19.24
CA ASN A 202 -18.92 -8.41 -18.87
C ASN A 202 -18.94 -9.66 -19.74
#